data_58462dbd07d2ff687d7608c354c55ec3
#
_entry.id   58462dbd07d2ff687d7608c354c55ec3
#
_cell.length_a   1.000
_cell.length_b   1.000
_cell.length_c   1.000
_cell.angle_alpha   90.00
_cell.angle_beta   90.00
_cell.angle_gamma   90.00
#
_symmetry.space_group_name_H-M   'P 1'
#
loop_
_entity.id
_entity.type
_entity.pdbx_description
1 polymer ?
#
loop_
_entity_poly.entity_id
_entity_poly.type
_entity_poly.pdbx_seq_one_letter_code
_entity_poly.pdbx_strand_id
1 'polypeptide(L)'
;ESNVRKVRVADEVEFMKNYIALMALRCSEATRIEARFDETGSDLMISPLIFISLIENAFKHGASAHKESFVNIYMGMDGDDLVFSCENSLLEKKTADYSGSGIGLENMKRRLELLYPDVYSYDCFTEGDTYIALVRIRNIRKHV
;
A
#
# COMPACT_ATOMS: atom_id res chain seq x y z
N GLU A 1 -19.07 -18.43 -10.11
CA GLU A 1 -19.03 -18.01 -9.76
C GLU A 1 -18.31 -17.37 -8.92
N SER A 2 -18.08 -16.42 -9.01
CA SER A 2 -17.20 -15.90 -8.10
C SER A 2 -17.96 -15.19 -7.04
N ASN A 3 -17.64 -15.54 -5.86
CA ASN A 3 -18.15 -14.87 -4.70
C ASN A 3 -17.17 -13.81 -4.25
N VAL A 4 -16.39 -13.31 -5.17
CA VAL A 4 -15.40 -12.31 -4.81
C VAL A 4 -16.10 -10.97 -4.60
N ARG A 5 -16.01 -10.48 -3.37
CA ARG A 5 -16.57 -9.21 -3.02
C ARG A 5 -15.78 -8.09 -3.68
N LYS A 6 -16.48 -7.10 -4.21
CA LYS A 6 -15.86 -5.92 -4.79
C LYS A 6 -16.45 -4.69 -4.13
N VAL A 7 -15.64 -3.67 -4.00
CA VAL A 7 -16.06 -2.38 -3.45
C VAL A 7 -15.57 -1.30 -4.39
N ARG A 8 -16.18 -0.13 -4.29
CA ARG A 8 -15.72 1.00 -5.09
C ARG A 8 -14.37 1.49 -4.56
N VAL A 9 -13.52 1.94 -5.46
CA VAL A 9 -12.24 2.50 -5.07
C VAL A 9 -12.44 3.65 -4.08
N ALA A 10 -13.48 4.47 -4.29
CA ALA A 10 -13.75 5.58 -3.38
C ALA A 10 -13.94 5.09 -1.94
N ASP A 11 -14.64 3.98 -1.76
CA ASP A 11 -14.88 3.45 -0.43
C ASP A 11 -13.60 2.86 0.17
N GLU A 12 -12.80 2.23 -0.68
CA GLU A 12 -11.54 1.68 -0.21
C GLU A 12 -10.58 2.79 0.20
N VAL A 13 -10.56 3.89 -0.56
CA VAL A 13 -9.74 5.04 -0.22
C VAL A 13 -10.15 5.63 1.12
N GLU A 14 -11.46 5.72 1.36
CA GLU A 14 -11.95 6.24 2.62
C GLU A 14 -11.49 5.36 3.77
N PHE A 15 -11.56 4.04 3.58
CA PHE A 15 -11.10 3.11 4.60
C PHE A 15 -9.61 3.28 4.86
N MET A 16 -8.82 3.41 3.80
CA MET A 16 -7.38 3.58 3.94
C MET A 16 -7.03 4.89 4.64
N LYS A 17 -7.74 5.97 4.31
CA LYS A 17 -7.50 7.25 4.98
C LYS A 17 -7.77 7.14 6.47
N ASN A 18 -8.84 6.45 6.85
CA ASN A 18 -9.16 6.28 8.27
C ASN A 18 -8.09 5.44 8.96
N TYR A 19 -7.62 4.40 8.29
CA TYR A 19 -6.58 3.55 8.86
C TYR A 19 -5.29 4.34 9.07
N ILE A 20 -4.91 5.14 8.06
CA ILE A 20 -3.72 5.98 8.15
C ILE A 20 -3.85 6.96 9.32
N ALA A 21 -5.02 7.55 9.48
CA ALA A 21 -5.24 8.48 10.57
C ALA A 21 -5.06 7.81 11.93
N LEU A 22 -5.55 6.58 12.05
CA LEU A 22 -5.38 5.82 13.30
C LEU A 22 -3.91 5.52 13.57
N MET A 23 -3.18 5.11 12.53
CA MET A 23 -1.76 4.84 12.69
C MET A 23 -0.99 6.10 13.04
N ALA A 24 -1.39 7.23 12.46
CA ALA A 24 -0.72 8.50 12.71
C ALA A 24 -0.83 8.91 14.18
N LEU A 25 -1.92 8.55 14.82
CA LEU A 25 -2.09 8.88 16.24
C LEU A 25 -1.02 8.24 17.13
N ARG A 26 -0.39 7.17 16.64
CA ARG A 26 0.63 6.46 17.40
C ARG A 26 2.03 6.98 17.10
N CYS A 27 2.14 7.93 16.20
CA CYS A 27 3.44 8.47 15.79
C CYS A 27 3.72 9.76 16.52
N SER A 28 5.01 10.07 16.67
CA SER A 28 5.42 11.34 17.24
C SER A 28 5.50 12.40 16.14
N GLU A 29 5.81 13.64 16.54
CA GLU A 29 5.99 14.71 15.57
C GLU A 29 7.23 14.48 14.70
N ALA A 30 8.10 13.58 15.10
CA ALA A 30 9.28 13.27 14.31
C ALA A 30 8.95 12.51 13.04
N THR A 31 7.75 11.96 12.94
CA THR A 31 7.35 11.21 11.76
C THR A 31 6.44 12.06 10.89
N ARG A 32 6.88 12.33 9.65
CA ARG A 32 6.07 13.07 8.68
C ARG A 32 5.29 12.06 7.84
N ILE A 33 3.99 12.26 7.77
CA ILE A 33 3.11 11.34 7.06
C ILE A 33 2.42 12.10 5.95
N GLU A 34 2.51 11.57 4.72
CA GLU A 34 1.83 12.13 3.57
C GLU A 34 1.07 11.02 2.87
N ALA A 35 -0.18 11.28 2.56
CA ALA A 35 -1.00 10.32 1.84
C ALA A 35 -1.72 11.06 0.73
N ARG A 36 -1.56 10.57 -0.50
CA ARG A 36 -2.18 11.17 -1.66
C ARG A 36 -2.97 10.14 -2.41
N PHE A 37 -4.25 10.42 -2.63
CA PHE A 37 -5.15 9.54 -3.36
C PHE A 37 -5.74 10.31 -4.52
N ASP A 38 -5.42 9.87 -5.73
CA ASP A 38 -5.96 10.48 -6.93
C ASP A 38 -7.41 10.03 -7.07
N GLU A 39 -8.30 10.98 -7.32
CA GLU A 39 -9.72 10.68 -7.41
C GLU A 39 -10.11 10.08 -8.76
N THR A 40 -9.21 10.08 -9.71
CA THR A 40 -9.47 9.43 -10.99
C THR A 40 -9.72 7.95 -10.75
N GLY A 41 -10.81 7.44 -11.31
CA GLY A 41 -11.13 6.04 -11.14
C GLY A 41 -11.82 5.69 -9.84
N SER A 42 -12.31 6.69 -9.10
CA SER A 42 -12.92 6.45 -7.79
C SER A 42 -14.14 5.54 -7.86
N ASP A 43 -14.79 5.45 -9.02
CA ASP A 43 -15.97 4.61 -9.19
C ASP A 43 -15.62 3.19 -9.65
N LEU A 44 -14.35 2.90 -9.88
CA LEU A 44 -13.95 1.55 -10.24
C LEU A 44 -14.20 0.60 -9.07
N MET A 45 -14.41 -0.66 -9.42
CA MET A 45 -14.61 -1.69 -8.41
C MET A 45 -13.34 -2.49 -8.23
N ILE A 46 -12.93 -2.70 -6.98
CA ILE A 46 -11.75 -3.50 -6.68
C ILE A 46 -12.06 -4.41 -5.50
N SER A 47 -11.21 -5.41 -5.33
CA SER A 47 -11.31 -6.25 -4.14
C SER A 47 -10.87 -5.44 -2.93
N PRO A 48 -11.57 -5.57 -1.80
CA PRO A 48 -11.26 -4.74 -0.64
C PRO A 48 -10.03 -5.22 0.12
N LEU A 49 -9.42 -4.30 0.85
CA LEU A 49 -8.36 -4.62 1.81
C LEU A 49 -7.11 -5.23 1.19
N ILE A 50 -6.80 -4.84 -0.05
CA ILE A 50 -5.61 -5.37 -0.70
C ILE A 50 -4.35 -4.72 -0.16
N PHE A 51 -4.39 -3.39 0.02
CA PHE A 51 -3.16 -2.63 0.28
C PHE A 51 -2.89 -2.34 1.75
N ILE A 52 -3.77 -2.76 2.65
CA ILE A 52 -3.61 -2.45 4.07
C ILE A 52 -2.30 -2.99 4.64
N SER A 53 -1.89 -4.16 4.20
CA SER A 53 -0.65 -4.76 4.71
C SER A 53 0.57 -3.92 4.36
N LEU A 54 0.55 -3.26 3.20
CA LEU A 54 1.66 -2.40 2.82
C LEU A 54 1.68 -1.14 3.68
N ILE A 55 0.51 -0.58 3.97
CA ILE A 55 0.42 0.59 4.82
C ILE A 55 0.90 0.24 6.22
N GLU A 56 0.42 -0.88 6.75
CA GLU A 56 0.83 -1.33 8.07
C GLU A 56 2.34 -1.52 8.16
N ASN A 57 2.89 -2.15 7.13
CA ASN A 57 4.32 -2.41 7.08
C ASN A 57 5.12 -1.10 7.04
N ALA A 58 4.64 -0.13 6.27
CA ALA A 58 5.33 1.15 6.16
C ALA A 58 5.39 1.86 7.51
N PHE A 59 4.29 1.85 8.27
CA PHE A 59 4.30 2.46 9.60
C PHE A 59 5.15 1.68 10.58
N LYS A 60 5.11 0.35 10.50
CA LYS A 60 5.87 -0.47 11.42
C LYS A 60 7.38 -0.23 11.30
N HIS A 61 7.85 -0.07 10.09
CA HIS A 61 9.29 0.06 9.85
C HIS A 61 9.74 1.48 9.59
N GLY A 62 8.84 2.38 9.26
CA GLY A 62 9.21 3.75 8.89
C GLY A 62 9.01 4.78 9.97
N ALA A 63 8.19 4.51 10.96
CA ALA A 63 7.90 5.50 12.00
C ALA A 63 8.84 5.34 13.18
N SER A 64 9.23 6.46 13.79
CA SER A 64 10.10 6.45 14.93
C SER A 64 9.66 7.50 15.93
N ALA A 65 9.75 7.19 17.20
CA ALA A 65 9.43 8.15 18.26
C ALA A 65 10.58 9.12 18.49
N HIS A 66 11.78 8.80 18.04
CA HIS A 66 12.99 9.55 18.41
C HIS A 66 13.78 10.11 17.24
N LYS A 67 13.56 9.63 16.03
CA LYS A 67 14.31 10.06 14.87
C LYS A 67 13.38 10.64 13.82
N GLU A 68 13.88 11.58 13.05
CA GLU A 68 13.11 12.08 11.93
C GLU A 68 12.86 10.94 10.96
N SER A 69 11.60 10.79 10.59
CA SER A 69 11.19 9.67 9.76
C SER A 69 10.02 10.09 8.91
N PHE A 70 9.65 9.26 7.94
CA PHE A 70 8.52 9.58 7.09
C PHE A 70 7.83 8.33 6.58
N VAL A 71 6.56 8.51 6.23
CA VAL A 71 5.76 7.50 5.56
C VAL A 71 4.97 8.23 4.48
N ASN A 72 5.16 7.83 3.23
CA ASN A 72 4.45 8.42 2.11
C ASN A 72 3.63 7.34 1.42
N ILE A 73 2.37 7.62 1.18
CA ILE A 73 1.45 6.67 0.59
C ILE A 73 0.78 7.33 -0.61
N TYR A 74 0.70 6.61 -1.70
CA TYR A 74 0.09 7.11 -2.91
C TYR A 74 -0.75 6.03 -3.59
N MET A 75 -1.92 6.41 -4.09
CA MET A 75 -2.71 5.53 -4.94
C MET A 75 -3.36 6.38 -6.02
N GLY A 76 -3.32 5.90 -7.25
CA GLY A 76 -3.93 6.60 -8.36
C GLY A 76 -3.94 5.76 -9.60
N MET A 77 -4.36 6.37 -10.69
CA MET A 77 -4.41 5.72 -11.99
C MET A 77 -3.28 6.22 -12.87
N ASP A 78 -2.67 5.30 -13.59
CA ASP A 78 -1.70 5.61 -14.62
C ASP A 78 -2.30 5.03 -15.89
N GLY A 79 -3.03 5.86 -16.64
CA GLY A 79 -3.81 5.36 -17.77
C GLY A 79 -4.88 4.43 -17.25
N ASP A 80 -4.83 3.20 -17.71
CA ASP A 80 -5.80 2.18 -17.30
C ASP A 80 -5.30 1.31 -16.15
N ASP A 81 -4.13 1.62 -15.62
CA ASP A 81 -3.52 0.83 -14.56
C ASP A 81 -3.75 1.48 -13.21
N LEU A 82 -4.01 0.65 -12.21
CA LEU A 82 -4.09 1.13 -10.85
C LEU A 82 -2.70 1.00 -10.22
N VAL A 83 -2.22 2.08 -9.60
CA VAL A 83 -0.90 2.09 -8.98
C VAL A 83 -1.04 2.43 -7.52
N PHE A 84 -0.37 1.67 -6.67
CA PHE A 84 -0.30 1.93 -5.25
C PHE A 84 1.15 1.87 -4.81
N SER A 85 1.60 2.84 -4.05
CA SER A 85 2.97 2.83 -3.55
C SER A 85 3.04 3.33 -2.11
N CYS A 86 3.99 2.76 -1.39
CA CYS A 86 4.35 3.21 -0.05
C CYS A 86 5.85 3.42 -0.02
N GLU A 87 6.26 4.54 0.56
CA GLU A 87 7.67 4.80 0.80
C GLU A 87 7.83 5.13 2.27
N ASN A 88 8.90 4.64 2.86
CA ASN A 88 9.15 4.98 4.26
C ASN A 88 10.64 5.05 4.51
N SER A 89 10.99 5.83 5.52
CA SER A 89 12.37 5.91 5.96
C SER A 89 12.81 4.54 6.44
N LEU A 90 14.09 4.22 6.17
CA LEU A 90 14.67 2.95 6.58
C LEU A 90 15.52 3.24 7.79
N LEU A 91 14.93 3.07 8.96
CA LEU A 91 15.57 3.47 10.22
C LEU A 91 16.64 2.49 10.68
N GLU A 92 16.46 1.22 10.32
CA GLU A 92 17.44 0.20 10.65
C GLU A 92 17.65 -0.65 9.42
N LYS A 93 18.91 -0.94 9.13
CA LYS A 93 19.24 -1.73 7.95
C LYS A 93 19.12 -3.21 8.24
N LYS A 94 17.95 -3.64 8.64
CA LYS A 94 17.68 -5.05 8.83
C LYS A 94 16.89 -5.52 7.64
N THR A 95 17.60 -5.88 6.59
CA THR A 95 16.96 -6.29 5.35
C THR A 95 16.05 -7.48 5.54
N ALA A 96 16.34 -8.31 6.52
CA ALA A 96 15.52 -9.49 6.77
C ALA A 96 14.09 -9.13 7.13
N ASP A 97 13.91 -7.99 7.78
CA ASP A 97 12.57 -7.58 8.21
C ASP A 97 11.71 -7.09 7.05
N TYR A 98 12.33 -6.79 5.91
CA TYR A 98 11.59 -6.28 4.75
C TYR A 98 11.40 -7.31 3.66
N SER A 99 11.94 -8.48 3.83
CA SER A 99 11.92 -9.48 2.76
C SER A 99 10.58 -10.18 2.67
N GLY A 100 9.50 -9.50 3.02
CA GLY A 100 8.18 -10.06 2.87
C GLY A 100 7.88 -11.14 3.87
N SER A 101 8.51 -11.06 5.01
CA SER A 101 8.39 -12.10 6.01
C SER A 101 7.10 -12.04 6.81
N GLY A 102 6.34 -10.96 6.72
CA GLY A 102 5.10 -10.87 7.47
C GLY A 102 3.98 -11.65 6.81
N ILE A 103 3.12 -12.25 7.65
CA ILE A 103 1.97 -12.98 7.15
C ILE A 103 1.09 -12.08 6.31
N GLY A 104 0.97 -10.81 6.69
CA GLY A 104 0.14 -9.86 5.95
C GLY A 104 0.63 -9.68 4.52
N LEU A 105 1.94 -9.53 4.33
CA LEU A 105 2.49 -9.34 2.99
C LEU A 105 2.38 -10.62 2.16
N GLU A 106 2.58 -11.77 2.78
CA GLU A 106 2.40 -13.03 2.08
C GLU A 106 0.97 -13.19 1.62
N ASN A 107 0.01 -12.87 2.48
CA ASN A 107 -1.39 -12.98 2.12
C ASN A 107 -1.76 -11.98 1.03
N MET A 108 -1.17 -10.79 1.06
CA MET A 108 -1.42 -9.80 0.02
C MET A 108 -0.97 -10.32 -1.34
N LYS A 109 0.24 -10.87 -1.39
CA LYS A 109 0.76 -11.42 -2.64
C LYS A 109 -0.11 -12.53 -3.16
N ARG A 110 -0.55 -13.41 -2.27
CA ARG A 110 -1.42 -14.52 -2.65
C ARG A 110 -2.75 -14.02 -3.20
N ARG A 111 -3.31 -12.99 -2.55
CA ARG A 111 -4.56 -12.43 -3.03
C ARG A 111 -4.40 -11.77 -4.40
N LEU A 112 -3.29 -11.05 -4.60
CA LEU A 112 -3.03 -10.45 -5.91
C LEU A 112 -2.93 -11.51 -6.98
N GLU A 113 -2.26 -12.62 -6.67
CA GLU A 113 -2.12 -13.70 -7.62
C GLU A 113 -3.48 -14.33 -7.97
N LEU A 114 -4.34 -14.46 -6.97
CA LEU A 114 -5.65 -15.06 -7.19
C LEU A 114 -6.62 -14.14 -7.90
N LEU A 115 -6.56 -12.85 -7.60
CA LEU A 115 -7.54 -11.89 -8.09
C LEU A 115 -7.14 -11.24 -9.40
N TYR A 116 -5.85 -11.03 -9.60
CA TYR A 116 -5.34 -10.33 -10.78
C TYR A 116 -4.16 -11.08 -11.40
N PRO A 117 -4.38 -12.36 -11.72
CA PRO A 117 -3.26 -13.15 -12.25
C PRO A 117 -2.74 -12.57 -13.56
N ASP A 118 -1.43 -12.57 -13.70
CA ASP A 118 -0.73 -12.14 -14.91
C ASP A 118 -0.83 -10.65 -15.21
N VAL A 119 -1.60 -9.88 -14.44
CA VAL A 119 -1.72 -8.44 -14.69
C VAL A 119 -1.22 -7.59 -13.53
N TYR A 120 -0.82 -8.19 -12.42
CA TYR A 120 -0.26 -7.41 -11.33
C TYR A 120 1.26 -7.50 -11.32
N SER A 121 1.88 -6.50 -10.73
CA SER A 121 3.29 -6.58 -10.35
C SER A 121 3.43 -6.00 -8.95
N TYR A 122 4.36 -6.54 -8.20
CA TYR A 122 4.65 -6.08 -6.86
C TYR A 122 6.16 -6.07 -6.70
N ASP A 123 6.72 -4.88 -6.49
CA ASP A 123 8.16 -4.70 -6.34
C ASP A 123 8.43 -3.99 -5.04
N CYS A 124 9.47 -4.41 -4.33
CA CYS A 124 9.93 -3.69 -3.17
C CYS A 124 11.44 -3.64 -3.20
N PHE A 125 11.98 -2.48 -2.86
CA PHE A 125 13.41 -2.27 -2.95
C PHE A 125 13.80 -1.09 -2.07
N THR A 126 15.09 -0.96 -1.84
CA THR A 126 15.62 0.16 -1.08
C THR A 126 16.40 1.08 -2.01
N GLU A 127 16.33 2.37 -1.72
CA GLU A 127 17.05 3.37 -2.47
C GLU A 127 17.58 4.37 -1.46
N GLY A 128 18.87 4.33 -1.19
CA GLY A 128 19.44 5.11 -0.11
C GLY A 128 18.84 4.68 1.22
N ASP A 129 18.29 5.63 1.94
CA ASP A 129 17.67 5.36 3.24
C ASP A 129 16.15 5.25 3.13
N THR A 130 15.66 4.93 1.95
CA THR A 130 14.22 4.82 1.70
C THR A 130 13.88 3.42 1.27
N TYR A 131 12.80 2.88 1.83
CA TYR A 131 12.24 1.62 1.39
C TYR A 131 10.98 1.92 0.58
N ILE A 132 10.85 1.27 -0.57
CA ILE A 132 9.76 1.54 -1.50
C ILE A 132 9.06 0.23 -1.82
N ALA A 133 7.73 0.25 -1.75
CA ALA A 133 6.90 -0.87 -2.17
C ALA A 133 5.92 -0.35 -3.22
N LEU A 134 5.83 -1.07 -4.33
CA LEU A 134 5.04 -0.61 -5.45
C LEU A 134 4.21 -1.75 -6.02
N VAL A 135 2.91 -1.51 -6.16
CA VAL A 135 1.99 -2.47 -6.77
C VAL A 135 1.33 -1.80 -7.96
N ARG A 136 1.28 -2.52 -9.07
CA ARG A 136 0.58 -2.05 -10.26
C ARG A 136 -0.35 -3.15 -10.74
N ILE A 137 -1.59 -2.78 -11.04
CA ILE A 137 -2.57 -3.71 -11.61
C ILE A 137 -2.95 -3.16 -12.96
N ARG A 138 -2.54 -3.85 -14.01
CA ARG A 138 -2.73 -3.38 -15.38
C ARG A 138 -4.17 -3.61 -15.82
N ASN A 139 -4.68 -2.65 -16.59
CA ASN A 139 -6.03 -2.74 -17.16
C ASN A 139 -7.08 -3.08 -16.11
N ILE A 140 -7.05 -2.34 -15.01
CA ILE A 140 -7.92 -2.66 -13.88
C ILE A 140 -9.40 -2.64 -14.27
N ARG A 141 -9.78 -1.82 -15.26
CA ARG A 141 -11.18 -1.72 -15.68
C ARG A 141 -11.70 -3.02 -16.27
N LYS A 142 -10.82 -3.85 -16.80
CA LYS A 142 -11.24 -5.13 -17.38
C LYS A 142 -11.35 -6.24 -16.34
N HIS A 143 -10.99 -5.94 -15.09
CA HIS A 143 -10.97 -6.95 -14.04
C HIS A 143 -11.93 -6.59 -12.90
N VAL A 144 -12.92 -5.79 -13.20
CA VAL A 144 -13.92 -5.40 -12.21
C VAL A 144 -15.10 -6.35 -12.22
#